data_58d108e6645dda4e0f948740faaf6893
#
_entry.id   58d108e6645dda4e0f948740faaf6893
#
_cell.length_a   1.000
_cell.length_b   1.000
_cell.length_c   1.000
_cell.angle_alpha   90.00
_cell.angle_beta   90.00
_cell.angle_gamma   90.00
#
_symmetry.space_group_name_H-M   'P 1'
#
loop_
_entity.id
_entity.type
_entity.pdbx_description
1 polymer ?
#
loop_
_entity_poly.entity_id
_entity_poly.type
_entity_poly.pdbx_seq_one_letter_code
_entity_poly.pdbx_strand_id
1 'polypeptide(L)'
;GAFSVQETNDLALVLRSGALPAPMIILEERSVGPGLGSDSISSGKIASIIGLIAVMFFMLITYGVFGIFANIALCCNIIFIIALLSMIQATLTLPGIAGIVLTMGMAVDANVLIFERIKEEFNAGRKIVDAIEAGFQRAISTIVDANLTTLFAALALFSFGSGPIKGFSVTLMIGI
;
A
#
# COMPACT_ATOMS: atom_id res chain seq x y z
N GLY A 1 2.72 -42.49 -39.93
CA GLY A 1 1.87 -42.36 -38.77
C GLY A 1 0.74 -41.39 -39.06
N ALA A 2 -0.45 -41.62 -38.55
CA ALA A 2 -1.59 -40.79 -38.79
C ALA A 2 -1.71 -39.71 -37.68
N PHE A 3 -0.75 -38.79 -37.68
CA PHE A 3 -0.82 -37.62 -36.79
C PHE A 3 -1.37 -36.42 -37.56
N SER A 4 -2.23 -35.63 -36.93
CA SER A 4 -2.66 -34.33 -37.46
C SER A 4 -1.47 -33.33 -37.48
N VAL A 5 -1.58 -32.28 -38.27
CA VAL A 5 -0.50 -31.23 -38.34
C VAL A 5 -0.30 -30.58 -37.00
N GLN A 6 -1.33 -30.41 -36.17
CA GLN A 6 -1.24 -29.90 -34.81
C GLN A 6 -0.46 -30.84 -33.88
N GLU A 7 -0.84 -32.13 -33.87
CA GLU A 7 -0.14 -33.15 -33.06
C GLU A 7 1.35 -33.32 -33.46
N THR A 8 1.65 -33.17 -34.75
CA THR A 8 3.04 -33.20 -35.21
C THR A 8 3.84 -31.98 -34.71
N ASN A 9 3.26 -30.82 -34.72
CA ASN A 9 3.90 -29.60 -34.19
C ASN A 9 4.10 -29.67 -32.66
N ASP A 10 3.12 -30.15 -31.94
CA ASP A 10 3.19 -30.33 -30.47
C ASP A 10 4.25 -31.38 -30.11
N LEU A 11 4.30 -32.50 -30.85
CA LEU A 11 5.32 -33.52 -30.68
C LEU A 11 6.74 -33.00 -31.01
N ALA A 12 6.86 -32.19 -32.06
CA ALA A 12 8.15 -31.58 -32.44
C ALA A 12 8.59 -30.56 -31.36
N LEU A 13 7.67 -29.84 -30.74
CA LEU A 13 7.95 -28.90 -29.66
C LEU A 13 8.40 -29.61 -28.39
N VAL A 14 7.75 -30.71 -28.01
CA VAL A 14 8.12 -31.59 -26.88
C VAL A 14 9.47 -32.20 -27.08
N LEU A 15 9.76 -32.73 -28.30
CA LEU A 15 11.05 -33.32 -28.63
C LEU A 15 12.20 -32.30 -28.67
N ARG A 16 11.92 -31.06 -29.07
CA ARG A 16 12.88 -29.95 -29.11
C ARG A 16 13.19 -29.36 -27.74
N SER A 17 12.22 -29.37 -26.84
CA SER A 17 12.39 -28.89 -25.44
C SER A 17 13.03 -29.95 -24.51
N GLY A 18 13.15 -31.20 -24.97
CA GLY A 18 13.60 -32.33 -24.17
C GLY A 18 12.50 -32.96 -23.33
N ALA A 19 12.63 -34.25 -23.03
CA ALA A 19 11.68 -34.94 -22.15
C ALA A 19 11.82 -34.38 -20.71
N LEU A 20 10.75 -33.82 -20.19
CA LEU A 20 10.72 -33.38 -18.78
C LEU A 20 10.78 -34.61 -17.86
N PRO A 21 11.68 -34.63 -16.88
CA PRO A 21 11.88 -35.80 -16.00
C PRO A 21 10.71 -36.02 -15.02
N ALA A 22 9.78 -35.10 -14.97
CA ALA A 22 8.58 -35.17 -14.11
C ALA A 22 7.38 -34.51 -14.78
N PRO A 23 6.13 -34.96 -14.52
CA PRO A 23 4.94 -34.30 -14.99
C PRO A 23 4.83 -32.90 -14.36
N MET A 24 4.67 -31.86 -15.19
CA MET A 24 4.40 -30.51 -14.72
C MET A 24 2.89 -30.32 -14.59
N ILE A 25 2.45 -29.85 -13.44
CA ILE A 25 1.07 -29.39 -13.21
C ILE A 25 1.13 -27.87 -13.19
N ILE A 26 0.35 -27.23 -14.07
CA ILE A 26 0.18 -25.79 -14.06
C ILE A 26 -0.65 -25.45 -12.81
N LEU A 27 -0.02 -24.84 -11.82
CA LEU A 27 -0.68 -24.46 -10.56
C LEU A 27 -1.46 -23.15 -10.70
N GLU A 28 -1.01 -22.26 -11.56
CA GLU A 28 -1.66 -20.98 -11.81
C GLU A 28 -1.26 -20.46 -13.21
N GLU A 29 -2.24 -20.11 -14.02
CA GLU A 29 -2.04 -19.40 -15.28
C GLU A 29 -2.80 -18.08 -15.22
N ARG A 30 -2.08 -16.96 -15.30
CA ARG A 30 -2.65 -15.63 -15.40
C ARG A 30 -2.21 -14.97 -16.69
N SER A 31 -3.09 -14.92 -17.67
CA SER A 31 -2.90 -14.12 -18.86
C SER A 31 -3.67 -12.81 -18.74
N VAL A 32 -2.96 -11.71 -18.49
CA VAL A 32 -3.52 -10.35 -18.53
C VAL A 32 -3.07 -9.70 -19.83
N GLY A 33 -4.02 -9.28 -20.67
CA GLY A 33 -3.68 -8.56 -21.90
C GLY A 33 -2.92 -7.26 -21.56
N PRO A 34 -1.88 -6.88 -22.34
CA PRO A 34 -1.04 -5.71 -22.06
C PRO A 34 -1.83 -4.41 -21.89
N GLY A 35 -2.95 -4.25 -22.58
CA GLY A 35 -3.82 -3.06 -22.50
C GLY A 35 -4.56 -2.97 -21.16
N LEU A 36 -5.14 -4.07 -20.66
CA LEU A 36 -5.91 -4.07 -19.41
C LEU A 36 -5.02 -3.77 -18.19
N GLY A 37 -3.76 -4.20 -18.22
CA GLY A 37 -2.80 -3.89 -17.15
C GLY A 37 -2.41 -2.42 -17.12
N SER A 38 -2.11 -1.82 -18.27
CA SER A 38 -1.71 -0.41 -18.38
C SER A 38 -2.86 0.55 -18.01
N ASP A 39 -4.08 0.25 -18.44
CA ASP A 39 -5.26 1.06 -18.14
C ASP A 39 -5.62 1.02 -16.65
N SER A 40 -5.51 -0.14 -16.02
CA SER A 40 -5.74 -0.30 -14.59
C SER A 40 -4.70 0.46 -13.76
N ILE A 41 -3.42 0.43 -14.15
CA ILE A 41 -2.34 1.16 -13.48
C ILE A 41 -2.52 2.67 -13.66
N SER A 42 -2.87 3.14 -14.86
CA SER A 42 -3.10 4.56 -15.12
C SER A 42 -4.29 5.09 -14.32
N SER A 43 -5.40 4.36 -14.28
CA SER A 43 -6.57 4.68 -13.47
C SER A 43 -6.24 4.69 -11.97
N GLY A 44 -5.46 3.73 -11.49
CA GLY A 44 -4.99 3.67 -10.11
C GLY A 44 -4.12 4.87 -9.71
N LYS A 45 -3.21 5.31 -10.59
CA LYS A 45 -2.39 6.51 -10.39
C LYS A 45 -3.25 7.77 -10.31
N ILE A 46 -4.20 7.95 -11.22
CA ILE A 46 -5.09 9.11 -11.24
C ILE A 46 -5.93 9.13 -9.96
N ALA A 47 -6.53 8.01 -9.59
CA ALA A 47 -7.31 7.89 -8.36
C ALA A 47 -6.47 8.24 -7.11
N SER A 48 -5.21 7.79 -7.05
CA SER A 48 -4.28 8.10 -5.95
C SER A 48 -3.99 9.59 -5.85
N ILE A 49 -3.76 10.27 -6.98
CA ILE A 49 -3.49 11.71 -7.02
C ILE A 49 -4.73 12.50 -6.59
N ILE A 50 -5.91 12.13 -7.11
CA ILE A 50 -7.18 12.78 -6.73
C ILE A 50 -7.44 12.59 -5.23
N GLY A 51 -7.26 11.37 -4.72
CA GLY A 51 -7.42 11.07 -3.29
C GLY A 51 -6.45 11.88 -2.42
N LEU A 52 -5.18 11.98 -2.82
CA LEU A 52 -4.17 12.78 -2.13
C LEU A 52 -4.58 14.26 -2.06
N ILE A 53 -4.96 14.85 -3.19
CA ILE A 53 -5.37 16.26 -3.25
C ILE A 53 -6.61 16.49 -2.39
N ALA A 54 -7.60 15.60 -2.46
CA ALA A 54 -8.82 15.70 -1.66
C ALA A 54 -8.52 15.65 -0.15
N VAL A 55 -7.66 14.74 0.29
CA VAL A 55 -7.22 14.62 1.69
C VAL A 55 -6.45 15.86 2.13
N MET A 56 -5.49 16.33 1.34
CA MET A 56 -4.73 17.55 1.67
C MET A 56 -5.65 18.78 1.80
N PHE A 57 -6.61 18.92 0.90
CA PHE A 57 -7.60 20.01 0.96
C PHE A 57 -8.50 19.90 2.18
N PHE A 58 -9.00 18.70 2.48
CA PHE A 58 -9.79 18.45 3.69
C PHE A 58 -9.01 18.82 4.96
N MET A 59 -7.76 18.42 5.07
CA MET A 59 -6.91 18.71 6.22
C MET A 59 -6.69 20.22 6.41
N LEU A 60 -6.51 20.97 5.33
CA LEU A 60 -6.36 22.42 5.39
C LEU A 60 -7.64 23.11 5.88
N ILE A 61 -8.80 22.68 5.41
CA ILE A 61 -10.10 23.27 5.80
C ILE A 61 -10.41 22.95 7.26
N THR A 62 -10.21 21.71 7.68
CA THR A 62 -10.64 21.21 8.99
C THR A 62 -9.69 21.64 10.12
N TYR A 63 -8.38 21.60 9.87
CA TYR A 63 -7.34 21.80 10.90
C TYR A 63 -6.49 23.06 10.68
N GLY A 64 -6.69 23.82 9.61
CA GLY A 64 -5.99 25.07 9.35
C GLY A 64 -4.48 24.90 9.39
N VAL A 65 -3.82 25.61 10.33
CA VAL A 65 -2.33 25.59 10.47
C VAL A 65 -1.83 24.16 10.79
N PHE A 66 -2.51 23.42 11.66
CA PHE A 66 -2.14 22.02 11.93
C PHE A 66 -2.28 21.14 10.70
N GLY A 67 -3.22 21.44 9.80
CA GLY A 67 -3.38 20.77 8.52
C GLY A 67 -2.18 20.95 7.59
N ILE A 68 -1.48 22.10 7.66
CA ILE A 68 -0.23 22.31 6.89
C ILE A 68 0.85 21.34 7.34
N PHE A 69 1.05 21.19 8.66
CA PHE A 69 2.04 20.24 9.20
C PHE A 69 1.70 18.81 8.84
N ALA A 70 0.42 18.42 8.93
CA ALA A 70 -0.03 17.09 8.53
C ALA A 70 0.22 16.83 7.03
N ASN A 71 -0.01 17.81 6.18
CA ASN A 71 0.24 17.69 4.74
C ASN A 71 1.73 17.56 4.41
N ILE A 72 2.60 18.28 5.12
CA ILE A 72 4.05 18.11 4.98
C ILE A 72 4.46 16.69 5.41
N ALA A 73 3.97 16.23 6.56
CA ALA A 73 4.23 14.87 7.04
C ALA A 73 3.73 13.81 6.05
N LEU A 74 2.54 13.99 5.46
CA LEU A 74 1.99 13.10 4.45
C LEU A 74 2.85 13.06 3.19
N CYS A 75 3.30 14.20 2.68
CA CYS A 75 4.21 14.26 1.53
C CYS A 75 5.54 13.56 1.82
N CYS A 76 6.13 13.79 2.99
CA CYS A 76 7.35 13.09 3.40
C CYS A 76 7.13 11.58 3.49
N ASN A 77 6.02 11.12 4.05
CA ASN A 77 5.67 9.70 4.13
C ASN A 77 5.61 9.06 2.75
N ILE A 78 4.92 9.68 1.78
CA ILE A 78 4.83 9.18 0.41
C ILE A 78 6.22 9.07 -0.23
N ILE A 79 7.06 10.10 -0.05
CA ILE A 79 8.43 10.09 -0.59
C ILE A 79 9.24 8.94 0.03
N PHE A 80 9.14 8.71 1.33
CA PHE A 80 9.80 7.59 2.00
C PHE A 80 9.30 6.23 1.50
N ILE A 81 7.99 6.05 1.34
CA ILE A 81 7.43 4.81 0.79
C ILE A 81 7.99 4.53 -0.61
N ILE A 82 7.97 5.53 -1.50
CA ILE A 82 8.47 5.38 -2.88
C ILE A 82 9.98 5.11 -2.87
N ALA A 83 10.74 5.81 -2.04
CA ALA A 83 12.19 5.62 -1.93
C ALA A 83 12.54 4.20 -1.45
N LEU A 84 11.87 3.71 -0.40
CA LEU A 84 12.09 2.36 0.13
C LEU A 84 11.66 1.28 -0.86
N LEU A 85 10.52 1.42 -1.53
CA LEU A 85 10.09 0.50 -2.58
C LEU A 85 11.10 0.44 -3.74
N SER A 86 11.66 1.60 -4.13
CA SER A 86 12.69 1.69 -5.16
C SER A 86 13.99 1.02 -4.70
N MET A 87 14.40 1.20 -3.45
CA MET A 87 15.62 0.64 -2.90
C MET A 87 15.59 -0.90 -2.84
N ILE A 88 14.45 -1.48 -2.49
CA ILE A 88 14.26 -2.94 -2.47
C ILE A 88 13.87 -3.51 -3.85
N GLN A 89 13.83 -2.66 -4.89
CA GLN A 89 13.41 -3.03 -6.26
C GLN A 89 12.07 -3.77 -6.31
N ALA A 90 11.14 -3.40 -5.44
CA ALA A 90 9.81 -3.99 -5.41
C ALA A 90 9.01 -3.62 -6.66
N THR A 91 8.39 -4.62 -7.28
CA THR A 91 7.48 -4.37 -8.41
C THR A 91 6.17 -3.74 -7.91
N LEU A 92 5.85 -2.56 -8.43
CA LEU A 92 4.61 -1.88 -8.09
C LEU A 92 3.43 -2.56 -8.82
N THR A 93 2.70 -3.39 -8.09
CA THR A 93 1.48 -4.05 -8.58
C THR A 93 0.25 -3.16 -8.33
N LEU A 94 -0.88 -3.45 -9.00
CA LEU A 94 -2.12 -2.73 -8.76
C LEU A 94 -2.56 -2.78 -7.27
N PRO A 95 -2.55 -3.94 -6.58
CA PRO A 95 -2.74 -3.97 -5.13
C PRO A 95 -1.70 -3.19 -4.35
N GLY A 96 -0.45 -3.11 -4.83
CA GLY A 96 0.58 -2.27 -4.22
C GLY A 96 0.24 -0.78 -4.28
N ILE A 97 -0.31 -0.29 -5.40
CA ILE A 97 -0.82 1.09 -5.49
C ILE A 97 -1.96 1.31 -4.50
N ALA A 98 -2.90 0.36 -4.38
CA ALA A 98 -3.96 0.42 -3.38
C ALA A 98 -3.41 0.46 -1.94
N GLY A 99 -2.32 -0.27 -1.67
CA GLY A 99 -1.59 -0.22 -0.41
C GLY A 99 -1.04 1.19 -0.10
N ILE A 100 -0.44 1.86 -1.08
CA ILE A 100 0.03 3.25 -0.91
C ILE A 100 -1.15 4.18 -0.57
N VAL A 101 -2.28 4.07 -1.27
CA VAL A 101 -3.46 4.89 -0.98
C VAL A 101 -4.00 4.64 0.43
N LEU A 102 -4.03 3.39 0.85
CA LEU A 102 -4.46 3.02 2.20
C LEU A 102 -3.52 3.60 3.26
N THR A 103 -2.21 3.50 3.08
CA THR A 103 -1.23 4.04 4.03
C THR A 103 -1.25 5.56 4.10
N MET A 104 -1.57 6.26 3.00
CA MET A 104 -1.83 7.70 3.03
C MET A 104 -2.99 8.05 3.96
N GLY A 105 -4.09 7.30 3.92
CA GLY A 105 -5.22 7.47 4.85
C GLY A 105 -4.80 7.26 6.30
N MET A 106 -4.11 6.17 6.60
CA MET A 106 -3.65 5.87 7.97
C MET A 106 -2.65 6.90 8.51
N ALA A 107 -1.76 7.43 7.66
CA ALA A 107 -0.83 8.49 8.05
C ALA A 107 -1.55 9.79 8.44
N VAL A 108 -2.64 10.12 7.74
CA VAL A 108 -3.50 11.27 8.09
C VAL A 108 -4.26 11.01 9.38
N ASP A 109 -4.81 9.81 9.56
CA ASP A 109 -5.56 9.44 10.76
C ASP A 109 -4.71 9.57 12.03
N ALA A 110 -3.43 9.20 11.98
CA ALA A 110 -2.51 9.39 13.09
C ALA A 110 -2.35 10.88 13.47
N ASN A 111 -2.20 11.77 12.48
CA ASN A 111 -2.11 13.21 12.72
C ASN A 111 -3.43 13.78 13.25
N VAL A 112 -4.57 13.37 12.70
CA VAL A 112 -5.91 13.75 13.16
C VAL A 112 -6.12 13.36 14.62
N LEU A 113 -5.74 12.14 14.99
CA LEU A 113 -5.86 11.66 16.37
C LEU A 113 -5.04 12.51 17.34
N ILE A 114 -3.81 12.88 16.98
CA ILE A 114 -2.97 13.79 17.79
C ILE A 114 -3.66 15.15 17.94
N PHE A 115 -4.15 15.74 16.85
CA PHE A 115 -4.78 17.07 16.89
C PHE A 115 -6.07 17.09 17.71
N GLU A 116 -6.92 16.07 17.56
CA GLU A 116 -8.14 15.97 18.36
C GLU A 116 -7.83 15.76 19.85
N ARG A 117 -6.82 14.96 20.20
CA ARG A 117 -6.40 14.80 21.60
C ARG A 117 -5.85 16.11 22.21
N ILE A 118 -5.07 16.86 21.45
CA ILE A 118 -4.58 18.19 21.88
C ILE A 118 -5.75 19.13 22.10
N LYS A 119 -6.74 19.14 21.21
CA LYS A 119 -7.93 19.97 21.30
C LYS A 119 -8.81 19.59 22.51
N GLU A 120 -8.99 18.30 22.79
CA GLU A 120 -9.66 17.81 23.99
C GLU A 120 -8.99 18.33 25.27
N GLU A 121 -7.66 18.19 25.38
CA GLU A 121 -6.91 18.65 26.55
C GLU A 121 -6.95 20.20 26.72
N PHE A 122 -6.89 20.92 25.61
CA PHE A 122 -7.03 22.36 25.61
C PHE A 122 -8.42 22.81 26.08
N ASN A 123 -9.47 22.17 25.58
CA ASN A 123 -10.85 22.44 25.98
C ASN A 123 -11.14 22.05 27.46
N ALA A 124 -10.37 21.12 28.01
CA ALA A 124 -10.40 20.77 29.43
C ALA A 124 -9.76 21.84 30.35
N GLY A 125 -9.27 22.96 29.76
CA GLY A 125 -8.73 24.10 30.52
C GLY A 125 -7.21 24.02 30.76
N ARG A 126 -6.49 23.13 30.10
CA ARG A 126 -5.02 23.10 30.19
C ARG A 126 -4.38 24.24 29.39
N LYS A 127 -3.20 24.66 29.82
CA LYS A 127 -2.38 25.59 29.03
C LYS A 127 -1.96 24.93 27.70
N ILE A 128 -1.76 25.72 26.66
CA ILE A 128 -1.47 25.24 25.31
C ILE A 128 -0.30 24.23 25.28
N VAL A 129 0.81 24.53 25.98
CA VAL A 129 2.00 23.68 26.00
C VAL A 129 1.69 22.33 26.69
N ASP A 130 1.02 22.38 27.85
CA ASP A 130 0.63 21.18 28.61
C ASP A 130 -0.41 20.34 27.84
N ALA A 131 -1.31 20.98 27.10
CA ALA A 131 -2.30 20.32 26.26
C ALA A 131 -1.62 19.59 25.06
N ILE A 132 -0.61 20.20 24.46
CA ILE A 132 0.14 19.56 23.36
C ILE A 132 0.86 18.33 23.89
N GLU A 133 1.58 18.43 24.99
CA GLU A 133 2.33 17.31 25.57
C GLU A 133 1.39 16.16 25.99
N ALA A 134 0.33 16.47 26.73
CA ALA A 134 -0.62 15.48 27.19
C ALA A 134 -1.42 14.82 26.04
N GLY A 135 -1.82 15.61 25.04
CA GLY A 135 -2.52 15.12 23.86
C GLY A 135 -1.64 14.17 23.03
N PHE A 136 -0.38 14.55 22.82
CA PHE A 136 0.58 13.72 22.09
C PHE A 136 0.85 12.39 22.81
N GLN A 137 1.11 12.42 24.13
CA GLN A 137 1.35 11.21 24.93
C GLN A 137 0.15 10.25 24.90
N ARG A 138 -1.08 10.76 24.95
CA ARG A 138 -2.27 9.94 24.88
C ARG A 138 -2.52 9.36 23.48
N ALA A 139 -2.23 10.13 22.44
CA ALA A 139 -2.41 9.68 21.07
C ALA A 139 -1.41 8.59 20.69
N ILE A 140 -0.15 8.68 21.12
CA ILE A 140 0.93 7.74 20.77
C ILE A 140 0.54 6.29 21.10
N SER A 141 0.01 6.02 22.27
CA SER A 141 -0.38 4.65 22.66
C SER A 141 -1.37 4.06 21.66
N THR A 142 -2.41 4.83 21.32
CA THR A 142 -3.44 4.38 20.38
C THR A 142 -2.88 4.19 18.97
N ILE A 143 -1.99 5.09 18.52
CA ILE A 143 -1.36 5.01 17.19
C ILE A 143 -0.45 3.78 17.12
N VAL A 144 0.34 3.53 18.14
CA VAL A 144 1.23 2.33 18.19
C VAL A 144 0.41 1.05 18.18
N ASP A 145 -0.66 0.97 18.96
CA ASP A 145 -1.53 -0.22 19.00
C ASP A 145 -2.20 -0.48 17.64
N ALA A 146 -2.71 0.56 16.99
CA ALA A 146 -3.31 0.45 15.65
C ALA A 146 -2.29 0.01 14.60
N ASN A 147 -1.11 0.63 14.59
CA ASN A 147 -0.05 0.32 13.64
C ASN A 147 0.51 -1.10 13.87
N LEU A 148 0.66 -1.52 15.13
CA LEU A 148 1.11 -2.86 15.46
C LEU A 148 0.10 -3.93 14.97
N THR A 149 -1.19 -3.69 15.15
CA THR A 149 -2.25 -4.57 14.65
C THR A 149 -2.20 -4.68 13.13
N THR A 150 -2.04 -3.55 12.44
CA THR A 150 -1.93 -3.51 10.97
C THR A 150 -0.64 -4.19 10.50
N LEU A 151 0.47 -4.02 11.22
CA LEU A 151 1.74 -4.69 10.91
C LEU A 151 1.61 -6.21 11.00
N PHE A 152 0.94 -6.74 12.03
CA PHE A 152 0.68 -8.19 12.13
C PHE A 152 -0.19 -8.70 10.98
N ALA A 153 -1.21 -7.95 10.59
CA ALA A 153 -2.04 -8.30 9.43
C ALA A 153 -1.20 -8.30 8.14
N ALA A 154 -0.34 -7.30 7.94
CA ALA A 154 0.55 -7.20 6.79
C ALA A 154 1.58 -8.35 6.74
N LEU A 155 2.14 -8.74 7.89
CA LEU A 155 3.05 -9.89 8.01
C LEU A 155 2.34 -11.21 7.66
N ALA A 156 1.11 -11.40 8.11
CA ALA A 156 0.30 -12.56 7.76
C ALA A 156 0.04 -12.60 6.24
N LEU A 157 -0.35 -11.46 5.65
CA LEU A 157 -0.54 -11.35 4.19
C LEU A 157 0.76 -11.59 3.41
N PHE A 158 1.90 -11.17 3.92
CA PHE A 158 3.20 -11.44 3.30
C PHE A 158 3.56 -12.92 3.36
N SER A 159 3.30 -13.58 4.48
CA SER A 159 3.67 -14.99 4.71
C SER A 159 2.76 -15.95 3.94
N PHE A 160 1.45 -15.69 3.93
CA PHE A 160 0.44 -16.59 3.34
C PHE A 160 -0.07 -16.13 1.99
N GLY A 161 0.18 -14.87 1.61
CA GLY A 161 -0.26 -14.31 0.33
C GLY A 161 0.58 -14.81 -0.84
N SER A 162 -0.02 -14.77 -2.03
CA SER A 162 0.64 -15.11 -3.30
C SER A 162 0.68 -13.90 -4.24
N GLY A 163 1.70 -13.81 -5.08
CA GLY A 163 1.84 -12.85 -6.17
C GLY A 163 1.48 -11.41 -5.80
N PRO A 164 0.38 -10.85 -6.34
CA PRO A 164 0.00 -9.46 -6.13
C PRO A 164 -0.30 -9.06 -4.68
N ILE A 165 -0.76 -10.02 -3.84
CA ILE A 165 -1.04 -9.78 -2.41
C ILE A 165 0.25 -9.50 -1.64
N LYS A 166 1.36 -10.15 -2.00
CA LYS A 166 2.68 -9.83 -1.41
C LYS A 166 3.11 -8.39 -1.70
N GLY A 167 2.86 -7.90 -2.92
CA GLY A 167 3.13 -6.50 -3.25
C GLY A 167 2.35 -5.53 -2.38
N PHE A 168 1.06 -5.80 -2.16
CA PHE A 168 0.22 -5.03 -1.23
C PHE A 168 0.77 -5.06 0.21
N SER A 169 1.11 -6.25 0.72
CA SER A 169 1.62 -6.39 2.09
C SER A 169 2.95 -5.67 2.31
N VAL A 170 3.84 -5.67 1.32
CA VAL A 170 5.12 -4.93 1.38
C VAL A 170 4.87 -3.42 1.44
N THR A 171 3.99 -2.88 0.58
CA THR A 171 3.65 -1.44 0.63
C THR A 171 3.01 -1.06 1.95
N LEU A 172 2.16 -1.92 2.51
CA LEU A 172 1.51 -1.71 3.80
C LEU A 172 2.53 -1.70 4.95
N MET A 173 3.47 -2.66 4.99
CA MET A 173 4.53 -2.71 6.01
C MET A 173 5.48 -1.50 5.97
N ILE A 174 5.77 -0.98 4.78
CA ILE A 174 6.64 0.18 4.61
C ILE A 174 5.92 1.48 5.01
N GLY A 175 4.60 1.55 4.82
CA GLY A 175 3.82 2.76 5.04
C GLY A 175 3.32 2.96 6.49
N ILE A 176 3.51 1.96 7.35
CA ILE A 176 3.23 2.01 8.79
C ILE A 176 4.43 2.59 9.55
#